data_0d9e5ccaa3bd1167ca261d9194a836c0
#
_entry.id   0d9e5ccaa3bd1167ca261d9194a836c0
#
_cell.length_a   1.000
_cell.length_b   1.000
_cell.length_c   1.000
_cell.angle_alpha   90.00
_cell.angle_beta   90.00
_cell.angle_gamma   90.00
#
_symmetry.space_group_name_H-M   'P 1'
#
loop_
_entity.id
_entity.type
_entity.pdbx_description
1 polymer ?
#
loop_
_entity_poly.entity_id
_entity_poly.type
_entity_poly.pdbx_seq_one_letter_code
_entity_poly.pdbx_strand_id
1 'polypeptide(L)'
;YSRSPAARTRNGATAAHAQAQLAPGSFKAYAPESMEPRVSDFSGKPVPRYASLRHDTVNGRSGPSLDYPIRWTYERAGLPVVIVRESQDWRKIRDPMGDEVWVNKSQLAAERTAITSETGAIFRDANPRSARLARFEAGAVVSLGNCDGAWCQVVAEGHEGWVRKAQLWGVDPLIATPGNR
;
A
#
# COMPACT_ATOMS: atom_id res chain seq x y z
N TYR A 1 3.01 8.09 -6.43
CA TYR A 1 2.94 7.96 -4.98
C TYR A 1 3.84 9.00 -4.33
N SER A 2 3.22 9.94 -3.62
CA SER A 2 3.94 11.02 -2.94
C SER A 2 3.68 10.94 -1.43
N ARG A 3 4.73 11.21 -0.68
CA ARG A 3 4.75 11.21 0.77
C ARG A 3 5.58 12.40 1.25
N SER A 4 4.95 13.35 1.95
CA SER A 4 5.62 14.53 2.48
C SER A 4 5.84 14.44 3.98
N PRO A 5 7.02 14.81 4.50
CA PRO A 5 7.25 14.91 5.94
C PRO A 5 6.44 16.06 6.54
N ALA A 6 5.99 15.91 7.78
CA ALA A 6 5.24 16.94 8.48
C ALA A 6 6.12 18.17 8.72
N ALA A 7 5.57 19.36 8.45
CA ALA A 7 6.24 20.61 8.76
C ALA A 7 6.40 20.74 10.28
N ARG A 8 7.66 20.91 10.76
CA ARG A 8 7.96 21.20 12.16
C ARG A 8 7.67 22.66 12.45
N THR A 9 6.80 22.93 13.39
CA THR A 9 6.77 24.22 14.09
C THR A 9 8.04 24.39 14.92
N ARG A 10 8.67 25.56 14.74
CA ARG A 10 9.93 26.02 15.26
C ARG A 10 10.32 25.55 16.67
N ASN A 11 11.45 24.86 16.80
CA ASN A 11 12.57 25.33 17.60
C ASN A 11 13.83 24.54 17.18
N GLY A 12 14.84 25.28 16.82
CA GLY A 12 16.12 25.00 16.25
C GLY A 12 16.77 23.63 16.50
N ALA A 13 17.00 22.91 15.41
CA ALA A 13 18.24 22.18 15.13
C ALA A 13 18.17 21.75 13.66
N THR A 14 19.09 22.21 12.88
CA THR A 14 19.32 21.89 11.48
C THR A 14 19.72 20.40 11.37
N ALA A 15 18.78 19.54 11.07
CA ALA A 15 19.07 18.22 10.55
C ALA A 15 18.79 18.25 9.07
N ALA A 16 19.83 18.13 8.25
CA ALA A 16 19.75 17.99 6.82
C ALA A 16 18.90 16.75 6.51
N HIS A 17 17.68 16.96 6.06
CA HIS A 17 16.85 15.91 5.53
C HIS A 17 17.38 15.58 4.14
N ALA A 18 18.09 14.47 4.03
CA ALA A 18 18.31 13.83 2.75
C ALA A 18 16.92 13.46 2.21
N GLN A 19 16.41 14.24 1.28
CA GLN A 19 15.32 13.82 0.40
C GLN A 19 15.88 12.66 -0.40
N ALA A 20 15.54 11.45 -0.02
CA ALA A 20 15.72 10.30 -0.88
C ALA A 20 14.75 10.48 -2.05
N GLN A 21 15.21 11.19 -3.07
CA GLN A 21 14.61 11.16 -4.39
C GLN A 21 14.81 9.73 -4.91
N LEU A 22 13.75 8.93 -4.82
CA LEU A 22 13.71 7.64 -5.50
C LEU A 22 13.81 7.91 -6.99
N ALA A 23 14.89 7.41 -7.59
CA ALA A 23 15.03 7.39 -9.03
C ALA A 23 13.81 6.69 -9.66
N PRO A 24 13.26 7.19 -10.76
CA PRO A 24 12.18 6.52 -11.45
C PRO A 24 12.65 5.13 -11.89
N GLY A 25 12.08 4.09 -11.32
CA GLY A 25 12.36 2.70 -11.72
C GLY A 25 12.73 1.70 -10.63
N SER A 26 12.87 2.10 -9.38
CA SER A 26 13.22 1.17 -8.29
C SER A 26 12.23 1.22 -7.14
N PHE A 27 11.07 0.62 -7.33
CA PHE A 27 10.25 0.20 -6.21
C PHE A 27 10.81 -1.13 -5.71
N LYS A 28 11.61 -1.11 -4.66
CA LYS A 28 11.96 -2.33 -3.96
C LYS A 28 10.78 -2.67 -3.07
N ALA A 29 9.84 -3.46 -3.62
CA ALA A 29 8.71 -3.95 -2.86
C ALA A 29 9.23 -4.65 -1.60
N TYR A 30 8.91 -4.11 -0.44
CA TYR A 30 9.13 -4.78 0.83
C TYR A 30 8.23 -6.01 0.84
N ALA A 31 8.84 -7.20 0.83
CA ALA A 31 8.10 -8.42 1.11
C ALA A 31 7.66 -8.34 2.59
N PRO A 32 6.36 -8.42 2.90
CA PRO A 32 5.94 -8.45 4.29
C PRO A 32 6.58 -9.68 4.95
N GLU A 33 7.42 -9.44 5.96
CA GLU A 33 7.86 -10.52 6.83
C GLU A 33 6.60 -11.22 7.34
N SER A 34 6.64 -12.54 7.34
CA SER A 34 5.53 -13.39 7.77
C SER A 34 5.17 -13.06 9.22
N MET A 35 4.21 -12.15 9.39
CA MET A 35 3.62 -11.91 10.71
C MET A 35 2.68 -13.07 11.00
N GLU A 36 2.78 -13.64 12.21
CA GLU A 36 1.81 -14.63 12.63
C GLU A 36 0.40 -14.03 12.64
N PRO A 37 -0.55 -14.66 11.93
CA PRO A 37 -1.91 -14.17 11.88
C PRO A 37 -2.59 -14.28 13.24
N ARG A 38 -3.25 -13.22 13.64
CA ARG A 38 -4.08 -13.18 14.85
C ARG A 38 -5.38 -12.44 14.56
N VAL A 39 -6.40 -12.75 15.32
CA VAL A 39 -7.64 -11.95 15.30
C VAL A 39 -7.47 -10.77 16.26
N SER A 40 -7.80 -9.59 15.81
CA SER A 40 -7.72 -8.37 16.62
C SER A 40 -8.89 -8.29 17.60
N ASP A 41 -8.61 -8.02 18.87
CA ASP A 41 -9.62 -7.78 19.90
C ASP A 41 -10.45 -6.51 19.66
N PHE A 42 -9.93 -5.56 18.86
CA PHE A 42 -10.58 -4.28 18.58
C PHE A 42 -11.55 -4.32 17.41
N SER A 43 -11.29 -5.11 16.40
CA SER A 43 -12.10 -5.16 15.17
C SER A 43 -12.71 -6.52 14.89
N GLY A 44 -12.26 -7.57 15.56
CA GLY A 44 -12.62 -8.96 15.26
C GLY A 44 -12.10 -9.46 13.90
N LYS A 45 -11.19 -8.74 13.27
CA LYS A 45 -10.66 -9.06 11.94
C LYS A 45 -9.23 -9.58 12.01
N PRO A 46 -8.80 -10.37 11.02
CA PRO A 46 -7.41 -10.82 10.95
C PRO A 46 -6.42 -9.65 10.86
N VAL A 47 -5.28 -9.80 11.50
CA VAL A 47 -4.10 -8.94 11.40
C VAL A 47 -2.91 -9.87 11.18
N PRO A 48 -2.07 -9.69 10.15
CA PRO A 48 -2.10 -8.60 9.16
C PRO A 48 -3.23 -8.75 8.13
N ARG A 49 -3.66 -7.63 7.56
CA ARG A 49 -4.57 -7.61 6.42
C ARG A 49 -4.34 -6.37 5.54
N TYR A 50 -4.69 -6.48 4.28
CA TYR A 50 -4.68 -5.34 3.37
C TYR A 50 -5.85 -4.39 3.63
N ALA A 51 -5.60 -3.11 3.40
CA ALA A 51 -6.56 -2.02 3.32
C ALA A 51 -6.04 -1.00 2.31
N SER A 52 -6.82 0.03 2.05
CA SER A 52 -6.40 1.17 1.23
C SER A 52 -6.66 2.48 1.96
N LEU A 53 -5.93 3.54 1.59
CA LEU A 53 -6.20 4.88 2.09
C LEU A 53 -7.48 5.42 1.45
N ARG A 54 -8.41 5.92 2.27
CA ARG A 54 -9.72 6.39 1.80
C ARG A 54 -9.66 7.76 1.13
N HIS A 55 -8.76 8.63 1.61
CA HIS A 55 -8.72 10.04 1.24
C HIS A 55 -7.41 10.39 0.53
N ASP A 56 -7.44 11.46 -0.25
CA ASP A 56 -6.26 11.99 -0.94
C ASP A 56 -5.17 12.48 0.03
N THR A 57 -5.59 12.91 1.23
CA THR A 57 -4.65 13.34 2.27
C THR A 57 -4.91 12.56 3.55
N VAL A 58 -3.92 11.80 4.01
CA VAL A 58 -3.97 11.00 5.23
C VAL A 58 -2.72 11.23 6.08
N ASN A 59 -2.91 11.65 7.32
CA ASN A 59 -1.84 11.85 8.27
C ASN A 59 -1.49 10.56 9.02
N GLY A 60 -0.25 10.12 8.87
CA GLY A 60 0.34 9.02 9.64
C GLY A 60 1.09 9.55 10.85
N ARG A 61 0.75 9.05 12.05
CA ARG A 61 1.31 9.51 13.33
C ARG A 61 2.27 8.49 13.93
N SER A 62 3.09 8.94 14.88
CA SER A 62 4.02 8.05 15.59
C SER A 62 3.36 7.16 16.64
N GLY A 63 2.11 7.43 17.00
CA GLY A 63 1.35 6.65 17.98
C GLY A 63 -0.16 6.73 17.79
N PRO A 64 -0.93 5.93 18.55
CA PRO A 64 -2.35 5.72 18.35
C PRO A 64 -3.23 6.77 19.06
N SER A 65 -2.95 8.05 18.87
CA SER A 65 -3.83 9.16 19.27
C SER A 65 -3.50 10.44 18.50
N LEU A 66 -4.34 11.46 18.64
CA LEU A 66 -4.10 12.79 18.04
C LEU A 66 -2.96 13.54 18.72
N ASP A 67 -2.56 13.16 19.93
CA ASP A 67 -1.47 13.79 20.68
C ASP A 67 -0.09 13.43 20.12
N TYR A 68 -0.02 12.32 19.38
CA TYR A 68 1.24 11.93 18.75
C TYR A 68 1.52 12.73 17.48
N PRO A 69 2.78 13.13 17.26
CA PRO A 69 3.16 13.92 16.11
C PRO A 69 2.93 13.17 14.79
N ILE A 70 2.58 13.94 13.76
CA ILE A 70 2.50 13.44 12.38
C ILE A 70 3.94 13.16 11.90
N ARG A 71 4.18 11.93 11.45
CA ARG A 71 5.45 11.52 10.82
C ARG A 71 5.42 11.73 9.32
N TRP A 72 4.31 11.33 8.68
CA TRP A 72 4.12 11.37 7.24
C TRP A 72 2.73 11.88 6.91
N THR A 73 2.62 12.56 5.81
CA THR A 73 1.34 12.85 5.16
C THR A 73 1.33 12.12 3.82
N TYR A 74 0.38 11.22 3.65
CA TYR A 74 0.15 10.53 2.38
C TYR A 74 -0.75 11.39 1.51
N GLU A 75 -0.41 11.54 0.25
CA GLU A 75 -1.13 12.37 -0.71
C GLU A 75 -1.68 11.52 -1.87
N ARG A 76 -2.29 10.38 -1.54
CA ARG A 76 -2.86 9.49 -2.55
C ARG A 76 -3.99 8.64 -1.99
N ALA A 77 -5.23 8.89 -2.45
CA ALA A 77 -6.34 7.97 -2.22
C ALA A 77 -6.07 6.60 -2.87
N GLY A 78 -6.60 5.56 -2.28
CA GLY A 78 -6.47 4.20 -2.78
C GLY A 78 -5.10 3.55 -2.55
N LEU A 79 -4.11 4.25 -1.96
CA LEU A 79 -2.80 3.65 -1.69
C LEU A 79 -2.98 2.36 -0.87
N PRO A 80 -2.51 1.20 -1.37
CA PRO A 80 -2.58 -0.04 -0.61
C PRO A 80 -1.64 0.01 0.60
N VAL A 81 -2.11 -0.50 1.72
CA VAL A 81 -1.35 -0.59 2.98
C VAL A 81 -1.66 -1.92 3.67
N VAL A 82 -0.80 -2.32 4.57
CA VAL A 82 -1.02 -3.49 5.44
C VAL A 82 -1.30 -3.02 6.85
N ILE A 83 -2.45 -3.36 7.41
CA ILE A 83 -2.73 -3.17 8.83
C ILE A 83 -1.96 -4.26 9.59
N VAL A 84 -0.98 -3.84 10.39
CA VAL A 84 -0.10 -4.74 11.15
C VAL A 84 -0.45 -4.80 12.65
N ARG A 85 -1.16 -3.78 13.15
CA ARG A 85 -1.61 -3.71 14.53
C ARG A 85 -2.84 -2.80 14.68
N GLU A 86 -3.62 -3.04 15.71
CA GLU A 86 -4.78 -2.22 16.05
C GLU A 86 -4.74 -1.78 17.52
N SER A 87 -5.31 -0.62 17.80
CA SER A 87 -5.52 -0.08 19.13
C SER A 87 -6.74 0.84 19.10
N GLN A 88 -7.85 0.42 19.70
CA GLN A 88 -9.12 1.16 19.67
C GLN A 88 -9.51 1.62 18.24
N ASP A 89 -9.55 2.92 17.99
CA ASP A 89 -9.88 3.51 16.69
C ASP A 89 -8.67 3.69 15.77
N TRP A 90 -7.48 3.26 16.19
CA TRP A 90 -6.24 3.45 15.46
C TRP A 90 -5.74 2.14 14.85
N ARG A 91 -5.12 2.28 13.69
CA ARG A 91 -4.52 1.18 12.94
C ARG A 91 -3.07 1.51 12.64
N LYS A 92 -2.16 0.64 13.06
CA LYS A 92 -0.77 0.72 12.62
C LYS A 92 -0.69 0.12 11.24
N ILE A 93 -0.35 0.93 10.27
CA ILE A 93 -0.22 0.52 8.89
C ILE A 93 1.24 0.45 8.48
N ARG A 94 1.54 -0.49 7.59
CA ARG A 94 2.80 -0.55 6.85
C ARG A 94 2.53 -0.18 5.42
N ASP A 95 3.26 0.80 4.91
CA ASP A 95 3.14 1.26 3.53
C ASP A 95 3.99 0.42 2.56
N PRO A 96 3.87 0.62 1.23
CA PRO A 96 4.66 -0.12 0.24
C PRO A 96 6.18 0.07 0.37
N MET A 97 6.64 1.10 1.05
CA MET A 97 8.06 1.36 1.33
C MET A 97 8.57 0.64 2.57
N GLY A 98 7.67 0.03 3.36
CA GLY A 98 7.98 -0.66 4.60
C GLY A 98 7.92 0.22 5.85
N ASP A 99 7.59 1.50 5.72
CA ASP A 99 7.44 2.40 6.86
C ASP A 99 6.11 2.18 7.60
N GLU A 100 6.16 2.32 8.92
CA GLU A 100 5.00 2.11 9.78
C GLU A 100 4.58 3.39 10.49
N VAL A 101 3.28 3.68 10.43
CA VAL A 101 2.63 4.79 11.12
C VAL A 101 1.25 4.39 11.62
N TRP A 102 0.71 5.18 12.53
CA TRP A 102 -0.64 5.04 13.01
C TRP A 102 -1.57 5.99 12.27
N VAL A 103 -2.70 5.46 11.79
CA VAL A 103 -3.79 6.21 11.17
C VAL A 103 -5.11 5.90 11.87
N ASN A 104 -6.03 6.84 11.89
CA ASN A 104 -7.37 6.55 12.41
C ASN A 104 -8.10 5.59 11.45
N LYS A 105 -8.90 4.68 11.97
CA LYS A 105 -9.66 3.71 11.18
C LYS A 105 -10.55 4.34 10.11
N SER A 106 -11.06 5.56 10.35
CA SER A 106 -11.87 6.31 9.39
C SER A 106 -11.12 6.71 8.12
N GLN A 107 -9.79 6.73 8.17
CA GLN A 107 -8.92 7.06 7.04
C GLN A 107 -8.67 5.85 6.11
N LEU A 108 -9.17 4.69 6.47
CA LEU A 108 -8.98 3.44 5.74
C LEU A 108 -10.28 2.97 5.07
N ALA A 109 -10.13 2.30 3.95
CA ALA A 109 -11.17 1.58 3.23
C ALA A 109 -10.80 0.10 3.11
N ALA A 110 -11.82 -0.76 3.03
CA ALA A 110 -11.64 -2.19 2.81
C ALA A 110 -11.42 -2.55 1.33
N GLU A 111 -11.53 -1.57 0.44
CA GLU A 111 -11.29 -1.77 -0.98
C GLU A 111 -9.89 -2.31 -1.24
N ARG A 112 -9.82 -3.35 -2.06
CA ARG A 112 -8.55 -3.96 -2.45
C ARG A 112 -7.96 -3.17 -3.61
N THR A 113 -6.79 -2.65 -3.38
CA THR A 113 -5.98 -1.96 -4.38
C THR A 113 -4.59 -2.57 -4.43
N ALA A 114 -3.86 -2.27 -5.48
CA ALA A 114 -2.45 -2.61 -5.64
C ALA A 114 -1.70 -1.40 -6.18
N ILE A 115 -0.39 -1.41 -6.02
CA ILE A 115 0.49 -0.41 -6.61
C ILE A 115 1.47 -1.10 -7.56
N THR A 116 1.69 -0.51 -8.71
CA THR A 116 2.64 -1.05 -9.69
C THR A 116 4.07 -0.83 -9.22
N SER A 117 4.88 -1.87 -9.25
CA SER A 117 6.29 -1.84 -8.83
C SER A 117 7.26 -1.42 -9.93
N GLU A 118 6.82 -1.51 -11.18
CA GLU A 118 7.62 -1.18 -12.36
C GLU A 118 6.71 -0.68 -13.49
N THR A 119 7.28 -0.17 -14.55
CA THR A 119 6.56 0.22 -15.78
C THR A 119 6.03 -1.02 -16.50
N GLY A 120 4.81 -0.96 -16.97
CA GLY A 120 4.16 -2.09 -17.64
C GLY A 120 2.95 -1.71 -18.47
N ALA A 121 2.10 -2.69 -18.73
CA ALA A 121 0.87 -2.51 -19.49
C ALA A 121 -0.29 -3.33 -18.92
N ILE A 122 -1.50 -2.80 -19.10
CA ILE A 122 -2.75 -3.52 -18.90
C ILE A 122 -3.07 -4.24 -20.21
N PHE A 123 -3.28 -5.53 -20.12
CA PHE A 123 -3.63 -6.40 -21.25
C PHE A 123 -5.11 -6.73 -21.23
N ARG A 124 -5.70 -6.93 -22.42
CA ARG A 124 -7.10 -7.35 -22.52
C ARG A 124 -7.36 -8.72 -21.90
N ASP A 125 -6.44 -9.65 -22.08
CA ASP A 125 -6.53 -11.01 -21.56
C ASP A 125 -5.28 -11.33 -20.70
N ALA A 126 -5.35 -12.33 -19.85
CA ALA A 126 -4.23 -12.81 -19.02
C ALA A 126 -3.14 -13.50 -19.88
N ASN A 127 -2.65 -12.81 -20.88
CA ASN A 127 -1.71 -13.31 -21.89
C ASN A 127 -0.81 -12.17 -22.39
N PRO A 128 0.54 -12.32 -22.38
CA PRO A 128 1.45 -11.29 -22.83
C PRO A 128 1.37 -10.99 -24.34
N ARG A 129 0.72 -11.85 -25.12
CA ARG A 129 0.47 -11.64 -26.56
C ARG A 129 -0.88 -10.97 -26.85
N SER A 130 -1.70 -10.76 -25.82
CA SER A 130 -2.97 -10.06 -25.93
C SER A 130 -2.78 -8.58 -26.24
N ALA A 131 -3.83 -7.93 -26.68
CA ALA A 131 -3.82 -6.49 -26.92
C ALA A 131 -3.51 -5.71 -25.64
N ARG A 132 -2.64 -4.72 -25.75
CA ARG A 132 -2.36 -3.76 -24.69
C ARG A 132 -3.43 -2.68 -24.72
N LEU A 133 -4.14 -2.50 -23.61
CA LEU A 133 -5.21 -1.50 -23.48
C LEU A 133 -4.67 -0.16 -22.98
N ALA A 134 -3.71 -0.20 -22.04
CA ALA A 134 -3.09 0.98 -21.48
C ALA A 134 -1.67 0.67 -21.03
N ARG A 135 -0.87 1.72 -20.79
CA ARG A 135 0.45 1.64 -20.14
C ARG A 135 0.37 2.27 -18.77
N PHE A 136 1.20 1.79 -17.86
CA PHE A 136 1.38 2.39 -16.54
C PHE A 136 2.86 2.53 -16.21
N GLU A 137 3.16 3.47 -15.32
CA GLU A 137 4.48 3.63 -14.72
C GLU A 137 4.52 2.98 -13.33
N ALA A 138 5.71 2.82 -12.78
CA ALA A 138 5.87 2.42 -11.39
C ALA A 138 5.18 3.42 -10.44
N GLY A 139 4.51 2.93 -9.40
CA GLY A 139 3.79 3.77 -8.45
C GLY A 139 2.35 4.11 -8.84
N ALA A 140 1.82 3.55 -9.92
CA ALA A 140 0.40 3.68 -10.24
C ALA A 140 -0.46 2.84 -9.31
N VAL A 141 -1.52 3.43 -8.75
CA VAL A 141 -2.51 2.72 -7.94
C VAL A 141 -3.61 2.19 -8.85
N VAL A 142 -3.94 0.92 -8.68
CA VAL A 142 -4.99 0.25 -9.44
C VAL A 142 -5.98 -0.42 -8.48
N SER A 143 -7.27 -0.44 -8.82
CA SER A 143 -8.25 -1.28 -8.14
C SER A 143 -7.99 -2.74 -8.52
N LEU A 144 -7.97 -3.61 -7.52
CA LEU A 144 -7.61 -5.02 -7.67
C LEU A 144 -8.86 -5.90 -7.70
N GLY A 145 -9.01 -6.65 -8.79
CA GLY A 145 -10.00 -7.71 -8.93
C GLY A 145 -9.43 -9.08 -8.55
N ASN A 146 -9.85 -10.10 -9.25
CA ASN A 146 -9.39 -11.46 -9.04
C ASN A 146 -7.98 -11.67 -9.58
N CYS A 147 -7.18 -12.45 -8.85
CA CYS A 147 -5.90 -12.94 -9.37
C CYS A 147 -6.02 -14.42 -9.70
N ASP A 148 -5.51 -14.80 -10.87
CA ASP A 148 -5.43 -16.18 -11.34
C ASP A 148 -4.00 -16.46 -11.81
N GLY A 149 -3.33 -17.37 -11.10
CA GLY A 149 -1.94 -17.71 -11.37
C GLY A 149 -1.01 -16.49 -11.34
N ALA A 150 -0.39 -16.19 -12.47
CA ALA A 150 0.58 -15.11 -12.63
C ALA A 150 -0.06 -13.75 -13.01
N TRP A 151 -1.38 -13.66 -13.09
CA TRP A 151 -2.09 -12.48 -13.55
C TRP A 151 -3.14 -12.02 -12.54
N CYS A 152 -3.34 -10.70 -12.46
CA CYS A 152 -4.42 -10.09 -11.69
C CYS A 152 -5.25 -9.17 -12.59
N GLN A 153 -6.56 -9.25 -12.42
CA GLN A 153 -7.48 -8.30 -13.03
C GLN A 153 -7.39 -6.97 -12.30
N VAL A 154 -7.29 -5.89 -13.03
CA VAL A 154 -7.17 -4.54 -12.48
C VAL A 154 -8.06 -3.56 -13.21
N VAL A 155 -8.41 -2.49 -12.51
CA VAL A 155 -9.05 -1.32 -13.09
C VAL A 155 -8.21 -0.08 -12.77
N ALA A 156 -7.84 0.67 -13.79
CA ALA A 156 -7.10 1.91 -13.66
C ALA A 156 -7.56 2.92 -14.73
N GLU A 157 -7.90 4.13 -14.32
CA GLU A 157 -8.28 5.24 -15.21
C GLU A 157 -9.33 4.85 -16.28
N GLY A 158 -10.30 4.01 -15.90
CA GLY A 158 -11.35 3.54 -16.80
C GLY A 158 -10.96 2.37 -17.71
N HIS A 159 -9.74 1.88 -17.61
CA HIS A 159 -9.29 0.68 -18.31
C HIS A 159 -9.37 -0.54 -17.37
N GLU A 160 -10.11 -1.54 -17.80
CA GLU A 160 -10.18 -2.84 -17.13
C GLU A 160 -9.38 -3.87 -17.93
N GLY A 161 -8.57 -4.68 -17.25
CA GLY A 161 -7.79 -5.71 -17.92
C GLY A 161 -6.86 -6.44 -16.94
N TRP A 162 -5.81 -7.03 -17.48
CA TRP A 162 -4.92 -7.93 -16.77
C TRP A 162 -3.49 -7.38 -16.69
N VAL A 163 -2.91 -7.49 -15.49
CA VAL A 163 -1.50 -7.12 -15.21
C VAL A 163 -0.81 -8.33 -14.60
N ARG A 164 0.48 -8.50 -14.88
CA ARG A 164 1.27 -9.55 -14.24
C ARG A 164 1.35 -9.32 -12.74
N LYS A 165 1.04 -10.34 -11.97
CA LYS A 165 1.08 -10.31 -10.51
C LYS A 165 2.44 -9.82 -9.98
N ALA A 166 3.54 -10.24 -10.63
CA ALA A 166 4.90 -9.84 -10.25
C ALA A 166 5.16 -8.32 -10.39
N GLN A 167 4.34 -7.59 -11.13
CA GLN A 167 4.42 -6.14 -11.31
C GLN A 167 3.59 -5.35 -10.29
N LEU A 168 2.93 -6.05 -9.37
CA LEU A 168 2.01 -5.45 -8.39
C LEU A 168 2.47 -5.72 -6.97
N TRP A 169 2.47 -4.69 -6.13
CA TRP A 169 2.55 -4.83 -4.68
C TRP A 169 1.13 -4.74 -4.10
N GLY A 170 0.85 -5.52 -3.05
CA GLY A 170 -0.47 -5.56 -2.42
C GLY A 170 -1.32 -6.76 -2.81
N VAL A 171 -0.76 -7.71 -3.57
CA VAL A 171 -1.47 -8.88 -4.12
C VAL A 171 -1.07 -10.20 -3.48
N ASP A 172 0.11 -10.27 -2.85
CA ASP A 172 0.61 -11.50 -2.25
C ASP A 172 -0.11 -11.85 -0.95
N PRO A 173 -0.24 -13.15 -0.62
CA PRO A 173 -0.74 -13.55 0.68
C PRO A 173 0.15 -12.96 1.78
N LEU A 174 -0.46 -12.30 2.77
CA LEU A 174 0.24 -11.77 3.95
C LEU A 174 0.65 -12.87 4.95
N ILE A 175 0.16 -14.09 4.72
CA ILE A 175 0.37 -15.25 5.54
C ILE A 175 0.94 -16.32 4.62
N ALA A 176 2.11 -16.85 4.94
CA ALA A 176 2.59 -18.04 4.25
C ALA A 176 1.56 -19.16 4.48
N THR A 177 0.93 -19.63 3.42
CA THR A 177 0.16 -20.88 3.48
C THR A 177 1.15 -21.96 3.88
N PRO A 178 0.95 -22.69 5.00
CA PRO A 178 1.83 -23.79 5.33
C PRO A 178 1.82 -24.74 4.14
N GLY A 179 2.99 -24.88 3.52
CA GLY A 179 3.15 -25.71 2.34
C GLY A 179 2.66 -27.11 2.67
N ASN A 180 1.74 -27.59 1.87
CA ASN A 180 1.35 -28.99 1.86
C ASN A 180 2.61 -29.78 1.48
N ARG A 181 3.20 -30.46 2.48
CA ARG A 181 4.30 -31.41 2.25
C ARG A 181 3.76 -32.72 1.75
#